data_2ffce87aa617621d4ec11cc5eb12f4c0
#
_entry.id   2ffce87aa617621d4ec11cc5eb12f4c0
#
_cell.length_a   1.000
_cell.length_b   1.000
_cell.length_c   1.000
_cell.angle_alpha   90.00
_cell.angle_beta   90.00
_cell.angle_gamma   90.00
#
_symmetry.space_group_name_H-M   'P 1'
#
loop_
_entity.id
_entity.type
_entity.pdbx_description
1 polymer ?
#
loop_
_entity_poly.entity_id
_entity_poly.type
_entity_poly.pdbx_seq_one_letter_code
_entity_poly.pdbx_strand_id
1 'polypeptide(L)'
;HVGGESETVIGSWMKKRNNRQSMVIATKVSKMDTRPGLSAKNIFAACEESLNRLQTDYIDLYYSHADDESVSLDETLGAYAQLIAQGKVRYIAASNFTPARLRESIKFSEENSLPAYVATQDLYNLVDRKTYEGEMSEAVSDLGISNIPFYGIARGFLTGKYRPGVTEVDSKRAAGAREYANDKNYEVLTAMDEVAKNHNVSLSAVALAWLRAQPTVSVPIASARTVEQVEEITQVVELSVEEVEKLNAISA
;
A
#
# COMPACT_ATOMS: atom_id res chain seq x y z
N HIS A 1 -18.93 -1.76 7.06
CA HIS A 1 -18.00 -0.88 7.78
C HIS A 1 -18.46 0.56 7.63
N VAL A 2 -18.65 1.26 8.75
CA VAL A 2 -19.02 2.69 8.74
C VAL A 2 -17.82 3.54 8.30
N GLY A 3 -16.60 2.99 8.32
CA GLY A 3 -15.34 3.64 7.99
C GLY A 3 -14.76 4.46 9.15
N GLY A 4 -13.43 4.52 9.22
CA GLY A 4 -12.71 5.32 10.21
C GLY A 4 -12.32 4.60 11.49
N GLU A 5 -12.71 3.33 11.70
CA GLU A 5 -12.38 2.58 12.91
C GLU A 5 -10.85 2.43 13.08
N SER A 6 -10.12 2.16 12.00
CA SER A 6 -8.66 2.08 12.04
C SER A 6 -8.02 3.39 12.45
N GLU A 7 -8.49 4.51 11.92
CA GLU A 7 -8.00 5.85 12.29
C GLU A 7 -8.26 6.15 13.75
N THR A 8 -9.44 5.79 14.26
CA THR A 8 -9.81 5.98 15.68
C THR A 8 -8.90 5.18 16.62
N VAL A 9 -8.62 3.91 16.27
CA VAL A 9 -7.71 3.05 17.04
C VAL A 9 -6.28 3.59 17.01
N ILE A 10 -5.78 3.95 15.83
CA ILE A 10 -4.43 4.52 15.66
C ILE A 10 -4.31 5.85 16.43
N GLY A 11 -5.29 6.73 16.30
CA GLY A 11 -5.30 8.01 17.00
C GLY A 11 -5.26 7.85 18.52
N SER A 12 -6.10 6.96 19.06
CA SER A 12 -6.11 6.64 20.49
C SER A 12 -4.78 6.04 20.96
N TRP A 13 -4.17 5.17 20.16
CA TRP A 13 -2.87 4.57 20.44
C TRP A 13 -1.75 5.62 20.43
N MET A 14 -1.70 6.48 19.41
CA MET A 14 -0.70 7.55 19.32
C MET A 14 -0.80 8.53 20.47
N LYS A 15 -2.01 8.94 20.84
CA LYS A 15 -2.26 9.82 21.99
C LYS A 15 -1.77 9.21 23.29
N LYS A 16 -2.12 7.92 23.53
CA LYS A 16 -1.70 7.19 24.74
C LYS A 16 -0.19 7.06 24.84
N ARG A 17 0.51 6.91 23.70
CA ARG A 17 1.97 6.73 23.63
C ARG A 17 2.72 8.05 23.51
N ASN A 18 2.04 9.15 23.22
CA ASN A 18 2.63 10.47 22.92
C ASN A 18 3.75 10.37 21.85
N ASN A 19 3.48 9.62 20.78
CA ASN A 19 4.49 9.27 19.76
C ASN A 19 4.12 9.72 18.34
N ARG A 20 3.15 10.64 18.18
CA ARG A 20 2.72 11.11 16.84
C ARG A 20 3.89 11.55 15.94
N GLN A 21 4.85 12.24 16.49
CA GLN A 21 5.97 12.81 15.73
C GLN A 21 6.94 11.74 15.18
N SER A 22 6.96 10.55 15.77
CA SER A 22 7.78 9.43 15.30
C SER A 22 7.05 8.49 14.35
N MET A 23 5.78 8.81 14.01
CA MET A 23 4.94 7.99 13.13
C MET A 23 4.72 8.69 11.80
N VAL A 24 4.84 7.93 10.70
CA VAL A 24 4.38 8.35 9.37
C VAL A 24 2.96 7.80 9.19
N ILE A 25 1.98 8.69 9.19
CA ILE A 25 0.56 8.33 9.10
C ILE A 25 0.04 8.59 7.69
N ALA A 26 -0.52 7.55 7.09
CA ALA A 26 -1.18 7.63 5.80
C ALA A 26 -2.67 7.29 5.94
N THR A 27 -3.52 8.08 5.29
CA THR A 27 -4.95 7.79 5.13
C THR A 27 -5.44 8.23 3.75
N LYS A 28 -6.71 7.98 3.44
CA LYS A 28 -7.23 8.07 2.07
C LYS A 28 -8.60 8.73 2.01
N VAL A 29 -8.89 9.39 0.87
CA VAL A 29 -10.21 9.91 0.48
C VAL A 29 -10.68 9.21 -0.81
N SER A 30 -11.94 9.33 -1.15
CA SER A 30 -12.62 8.92 -2.39
C SER A 30 -13.53 7.69 -2.28
N LYS A 31 -13.19 6.66 -1.49
CA LYS A 31 -13.96 5.38 -1.48
C LYS A 31 -14.92 5.21 -0.30
N MET A 32 -15.38 6.27 0.34
CA MET A 32 -16.44 6.18 1.34
C MET A 32 -17.80 6.19 0.66
N ASP A 33 -18.65 5.17 0.86
CA ASP A 33 -19.93 5.02 0.17
C ASP A 33 -20.86 6.23 0.34
N THR A 34 -20.84 6.84 1.52
CA THR A 34 -21.66 8.03 1.83
C THR A 34 -21.10 9.32 1.22
N ARG A 35 -19.85 9.31 0.76
CA ARG A 35 -19.14 10.47 0.28
C ARG A 35 -17.98 10.08 -0.65
N PRO A 36 -18.30 9.59 -1.87
CA PRO A 36 -17.28 9.18 -2.85
C PRO A 36 -16.64 10.38 -3.56
N GLY A 37 -15.55 10.10 -4.26
CA GLY A 37 -14.93 10.99 -5.25
C GLY A 37 -13.92 11.99 -4.68
N LEU A 38 -13.38 12.81 -5.58
CA LEU A 38 -12.26 13.71 -5.36
C LEU A 38 -12.63 15.20 -5.50
N SER A 39 -13.93 15.56 -5.35
CA SER A 39 -14.29 16.97 -5.30
C SER A 39 -13.60 17.68 -4.13
N ALA A 40 -13.28 18.96 -4.30
CA ALA A 40 -12.66 19.78 -3.26
C ALA A 40 -13.45 19.72 -1.94
N LYS A 41 -14.79 19.81 -2.04
CA LYS A 41 -15.68 19.69 -0.86
C LYS A 41 -15.48 18.36 -0.12
N ASN A 42 -15.38 17.25 -0.87
CA ASN A 42 -15.17 15.93 -0.24
C ASN A 42 -13.76 15.80 0.34
N ILE A 43 -12.73 16.25 -0.36
CA ILE A 43 -11.33 16.22 0.10
C ILE A 43 -11.18 16.96 1.43
N PHE A 44 -11.72 18.18 1.55
CA PHE A 44 -11.66 18.94 2.79
C PHE A 44 -12.42 18.25 3.94
N ALA A 45 -13.66 17.84 3.69
CA ALA A 45 -14.46 17.21 4.73
C ALA A 45 -13.86 15.88 5.20
N ALA A 46 -13.35 15.04 4.29
CA ALA A 46 -12.71 13.77 4.63
C ALA A 46 -11.40 13.97 5.40
N CYS A 47 -10.61 14.99 5.04
CA CYS A 47 -9.39 15.34 5.76
C CYS A 47 -9.69 15.73 7.22
N GLU A 48 -10.64 16.63 7.45
CA GLU A 48 -11.03 17.05 8.80
C GLU A 48 -11.52 15.87 9.66
N GLU A 49 -12.34 15.00 9.08
CA GLU A 49 -12.80 13.81 9.78
C GLU A 49 -11.67 12.84 10.12
N SER A 50 -10.73 12.64 9.20
CA SER A 50 -9.55 11.80 9.44
C SER A 50 -8.66 12.39 10.54
N LEU A 51 -8.39 13.69 10.52
CA LEU A 51 -7.63 14.39 11.56
C LEU A 51 -8.29 14.25 12.94
N ASN A 52 -9.62 14.41 13.01
CA ASN A 52 -10.39 14.24 14.25
C ASN A 52 -10.28 12.80 14.78
N ARG A 53 -10.46 11.77 13.92
CA ARG A 53 -10.36 10.36 14.33
C ARG A 53 -8.93 9.98 14.73
N LEU A 54 -7.92 10.46 13.99
CA LEU A 54 -6.51 10.25 14.27
C LEU A 54 -6.01 11.08 15.49
N GLN A 55 -6.78 12.04 15.99
CA GLN A 55 -6.43 12.94 17.09
C GLN A 55 -5.08 13.65 16.85
N THR A 56 -4.89 14.17 15.64
CA THR A 56 -3.67 14.86 15.18
C THR A 56 -4.07 16.04 14.31
N ASP A 57 -3.18 16.99 14.16
CA ASP A 57 -3.33 18.19 13.34
C ASP A 57 -2.77 18.05 11.92
N TYR A 58 -2.07 16.94 11.62
CA TYR A 58 -1.54 16.69 10.28
C TYR A 58 -1.53 15.22 9.89
N ILE A 59 -1.60 14.97 8.58
CA ILE A 59 -1.43 13.67 7.90
C ILE A 59 -0.11 13.72 7.13
N ASP A 60 0.73 12.69 7.25
CA ASP A 60 2.00 12.68 6.52
C ASP A 60 1.80 12.36 5.05
N LEU A 61 0.92 11.41 4.70
CA LEU A 61 0.64 11.01 3.33
C LEU A 61 -0.86 10.83 3.10
N TYR A 62 -1.45 11.68 2.27
CA TYR A 62 -2.88 11.66 1.98
C TYR A 62 -3.15 11.14 0.58
N TYR A 63 -3.83 10.01 0.48
CA TYR A 63 -4.08 9.33 -0.78
C TYR A 63 -5.40 9.74 -1.43
N SER A 64 -5.36 9.97 -2.75
CA SER A 64 -6.51 9.69 -3.62
C SER A 64 -6.67 8.17 -3.72
N HIS A 65 -7.68 7.58 -3.04
CA HIS A 65 -7.85 6.12 -2.96
C HIS A 65 -8.27 5.48 -4.30
N ALA A 66 -8.88 6.26 -5.16
CA ALA A 66 -9.16 5.98 -6.56
C ALA A 66 -9.22 7.30 -7.31
N ASP A 67 -8.98 7.25 -8.62
CA ASP A 67 -9.24 8.37 -9.52
C ASP A 67 -10.73 8.74 -9.57
N ASP A 68 -10.99 9.98 -9.94
CA ASP A 68 -12.34 10.50 -10.20
C ASP A 68 -12.30 11.42 -11.43
N GLU A 69 -12.49 10.83 -12.60
CA GLU A 69 -12.46 11.53 -13.87
C GLU A 69 -13.62 12.54 -14.03
N SER A 70 -14.63 12.51 -13.15
CA SER A 70 -15.73 13.47 -13.14
C SER A 70 -15.33 14.82 -12.53
N VAL A 71 -14.21 14.88 -11.84
CA VAL A 71 -13.64 16.08 -11.21
C VAL A 71 -12.35 16.48 -11.94
N SER A 72 -12.18 17.77 -12.22
CA SER A 72 -10.99 18.26 -12.89
C SER A 72 -9.74 18.09 -12.00
N LEU A 73 -8.56 17.90 -12.63
CA LEU A 73 -7.30 17.89 -11.90
C LEU A 73 -7.02 19.19 -11.17
N ASP A 74 -7.44 20.31 -11.74
CA ASP A 74 -7.33 21.64 -11.10
C ASP A 74 -8.08 21.68 -9.77
N GLU A 75 -9.31 21.21 -9.72
CA GLU A 75 -10.11 21.16 -8.49
C GLU A 75 -9.47 20.24 -7.46
N THR A 76 -9.13 18.99 -7.86
CA THR A 76 -8.56 17.99 -6.96
C THR A 76 -7.20 18.42 -6.40
N LEU A 77 -6.26 18.78 -7.28
CA LEU A 77 -4.90 19.17 -6.87
C LEU A 77 -4.88 20.54 -6.18
N GLY A 78 -5.76 21.45 -6.59
CA GLY A 78 -5.96 22.74 -5.91
C GLY A 78 -6.48 22.56 -4.47
N ALA A 79 -7.37 21.60 -4.23
CA ALA A 79 -7.80 21.26 -2.86
C ALA A 79 -6.66 20.71 -2.00
N TYR A 80 -5.83 19.82 -2.56
CA TYR A 80 -4.64 19.32 -1.85
C TYR A 80 -3.63 20.43 -1.59
N ALA A 81 -3.42 21.34 -2.54
CA ALA A 81 -2.53 22.50 -2.33
C ALA A 81 -2.96 23.34 -1.13
N GLN A 82 -4.25 23.56 -0.95
CA GLN A 82 -4.79 24.29 0.20
C GLN A 82 -4.56 23.53 1.51
N LEU A 83 -4.77 22.20 1.55
CA LEU A 83 -4.51 21.39 2.75
C LEU A 83 -3.02 21.37 3.12
N ILE A 84 -2.13 21.36 2.14
CA ILE A 84 -0.68 21.45 2.36
C ILE A 84 -0.31 22.84 2.89
N ALA A 85 -0.84 23.90 2.28
CA ALA A 85 -0.61 25.28 2.75
C ALA A 85 -1.12 25.52 4.19
N GLN A 86 -2.18 24.83 4.60
CA GLN A 86 -2.70 24.85 5.97
C GLN A 86 -1.89 23.97 6.95
N GLY A 87 -0.89 23.21 6.48
CA GLY A 87 -0.11 22.28 7.28
C GLY A 87 -0.85 21.01 7.68
N LYS A 88 -2.05 20.75 7.15
CA LYS A 88 -2.88 19.57 7.46
C LYS A 88 -2.44 18.30 6.73
N VAL A 89 -1.78 18.45 5.59
CA VAL A 89 -1.23 17.37 4.78
C VAL A 89 0.21 17.70 4.42
N ARG A 90 1.12 16.75 4.52
CA ARG A 90 2.52 16.93 4.12
C ARG A 90 2.75 16.56 2.66
N TYR A 91 2.29 15.38 2.27
CA TYR A 91 2.46 14.85 0.92
C TYR A 91 1.17 14.18 0.44
N ILE A 92 0.99 14.12 -0.88
CA ILE A 92 -0.13 13.43 -1.51
C ILE A 92 0.35 12.23 -2.32
N ALA A 93 -0.50 11.20 -2.43
CA ALA A 93 -0.23 10.00 -3.21
C ALA A 93 -1.48 9.51 -3.93
N ALA A 94 -1.29 8.71 -4.98
CA ALA A 94 -2.34 8.11 -5.78
C ALA A 94 -2.51 6.62 -5.45
N SER A 95 -3.69 6.07 -5.69
CA SER A 95 -3.95 4.63 -5.63
C SER A 95 -5.04 4.28 -6.64
N ASN A 96 -4.91 3.14 -7.30
CA ASN A 96 -5.86 2.71 -8.32
C ASN A 96 -6.06 3.74 -9.46
N PHE A 97 -4.99 4.36 -9.90
CA PHE A 97 -4.93 5.20 -11.11
C PHE A 97 -4.45 4.36 -12.28
N THR A 98 -4.81 4.74 -13.49
CA THR A 98 -4.15 4.19 -14.69
C THR A 98 -2.77 4.85 -14.87
N PRO A 99 -1.80 4.18 -15.54
CA PRO A 99 -0.50 4.79 -15.82
C PRO A 99 -0.61 6.13 -16.58
N ALA A 100 -1.53 6.20 -17.55
CA ALA A 100 -1.78 7.43 -18.32
C ALA A 100 -2.29 8.56 -17.42
N ARG A 101 -3.25 8.27 -16.55
CA ARG A 101 -3.83 9.26 -15.64
C ARG A 101 -2.85 9.73 -14.57
N LEU A 102 -1.99 8.84 -14.10
CA LEU A 102 -0.92 9.20 -13.16
C LEU A 102 0.07 10.17 -13.81
N ARG A 103 0.50 9.88 -15.04
CA ARG A 103 1.38 10.77 -15.83
C ARG A 103 0.73 12.14 -16.09
N GLU A 104 -0.54 12.14 -16.50
CA GLU A 104 -1.31 13.35 -16.73
C GLU A 104 -1.39 14.20 -15.47
N SER A 105 -1.70 13.60 -14.32
CA SER A 105 -1.85 14.31 -13.04
C SER A 105 -0.55 14.98 -12.60
N ILE A 106 0.58 14.27 -12.72
CA ILE A 106 1.89 14.82 -12.33
C ILE A 106 2.32 15.93 -13.28
N LYS A 107 2.17 15.71 -14.59
CA LYS A 107 2.43 16.74 -15.58
C LYS A 107 1.59 18.00 -15.35
N PHE A 108 0.30 17.83 -15.07
CA PHE A 108 -0.59 18.94 -14.74
C PHE A 108 -0.12 19.70 -13.49
N SER A 109 0.33 18.99 -12.46
CA SER A 109 0.89 19.60 -11.24
C SER A 109 2.11 20.46 -11.56
N GLU A 110 3.04 19.94 -12.35
CA GLU A 110 4.26 20.65 -12.77
C GLU A 110 3.95 21.93 -13.56
N GLU A 111 3.06 21.83 -14.57
CA GLU A 111 2.69 22.95 -15.44
C GLU A 111 1.94 24.05 -14.69
N ASN A 112 1.24 23.72 -13.60
CA ASN A 112 0.42 24.67 -12.83
C ASN A 112 0.99 25.01 -11.44
N SER A 113 2.21 24.58 -11.12
CA SER A 113 2.85 24.79 -9.82
C SER A 113 1.99 24.28 -8.64
N LEU A 114 1.32 23.15 -8.83
CA LEU A 114 0.53 22.46 -7.84
C LEU A 114 1.32 21.27 -7.23
N PRO A 115 0.94 20.78 -6.05
CA PRO A 115 1.59 19.61 -5.46
C PRO A 115 1.39 18.37 -6.36
N ALA A 116 2.46 17.62 -6.59
CA ALA A 116 2.42 16.37 -7.34
C ALA A 116 2.29 15.16 -6.40
N TYR A 117 1.73 14.06 -6.89
CA TYR A 117 1.76 12.78 -6.20
C TYR A 117 3.21 12.27 -6.08
N VAL A 118 3.64 11.98 -4.86
CA VAL A 118 5.01 11.50 -4.57
C VAL A 118 5.11 9.98 -4.55
N ALA A 119 3.98 9.29 -4.51
CA ALA A 119 3.93 7.84 -4.50
C ALA A 119 2.61 7.32 -5.10
N THR A 120 2.62 6.07 -5.50
CA THR A 120 1.40 5.30 -5.80
C THR A 120 1.22 4.15 -4.81
N GLN A 121 0.01 3.62 -4.72
CA GLN A 121 -0.29 2.42 -3.94
C GLN A 121 -1.09 1.44 -4.79
N ASP A 122 -0.42 0.41 -5.30
CA ASP A 122 -0.99 -0.56 -6.23
C ASP A 122 -0.88 -1.99 -5.70
N LEU A 123 -1.69 -2.90 -6.24
CA LEU A 123 -1.59 -4.32 -5.96
C LEU A 123 -0.28 -4.87 -6.54
N TYR A 124 0.60 -5.36 -5.67
CA TYR A 124 1.84 -5.99 -6.10
C TYR A 124 2.37 -6.96 -5.05
N ASN A 125 2.64 -8.18 -5.45
CA ASN A 125 3.28 -9.21 -4.66
C ASN A 125 3.78 -10.35 -5.56
N LEU A 126 4.46 -11.34 -4.99
CA LEU A 126 5.04 -12.48 -5.72
C LEU A 126 4.07 -13.30 -6.59
N VAL A 127 2.78 -13.25 -6.32
CA VAL A 127 1.74 -14.01 -7.07
C VAL A 127 0.74 -13.11 -7.80
N ASP A 128 0.89 -11.78 -7.68
CA ASP A 128 0.15 -10.74 -8.39
C ASP A 128 1.12 -9.73 -8.98
N ARG A 129 1.82 -10.09 -10.04
CA ARG A 129 2.84 -9.25 -10.67
C ARG A 129 2.30 -8.44 -11.84
N LYS A 130 1.43 -9.06 -12.63
CA LYS A 130 0.98 -8.55 -13.94
C LYS A 130 0.23 -7.21 -13.89
N THR A 131 -0.43 -6.91 -12.78
CA THR A 131 -1.18 -5.66 -12.61
C THR A 131 -0.29 -4.44 -12.42
N TYR A 132 0.92 -4.64 -11.93
CA TYR A 132 1.86 -3.57 -11.65
C TYR A 132 3.06 -3.56 -12.61
N GLU A 133 3.65 -4.72 -12.90
CA GLU A 133 4.79 -4.82 -13.79
C GLU A 133 4.41 -4.47 -15.24
N GLY A 134 5.28 -3.78 -15.97
CA GLY A 134 5.02 -3.19 -17.28
C GLY A 134 4.63 -1.71 -17.14
N GLU A 135 3.54 -1.28 -17.77
CA GLU A 135 3.18 0.13 -17.94
C GLU A 135 3.12 0.93 -16.63
N MET A 136 2.61 0.33 -15.52
CA MET A 136 2.54 1.05 -14.25
C MET A 136 3.93 1.19 -13.61
N SER A 137 4.73 0.14 -13.55
CA SER A 137 6.08 0.20 -13.00
C SER A 137 7.00 1.10 -13.82
N GLU A 138 6.84 1.12 -15.14
CA GLU A 138 7.51 2.05 -16.05
C GLU A 138 7.09 3.50 -15.75
N ALA A 139 5.78 3.76 -15.60
CA ALA A 139 5.29 5.09 -15.25
C ALA A 139 5.86 5.56 -13.91
N VAL A 140 5.86 4.71 -12.89
CA VAL A 140 6.40 5.01 -11.57
C VAL A 140 7.90 5.33 -11.63
N SER A 141 8.66 4.54 -12.41
CA SER A 141 10.09 4.74 -12.63
C SER A 141 10.39 6.05 -13.35
N ASP A 142 9.70 6.31 -14.47
CA ASP A 142 9.93 7.51 -15.30
C ASP A 142 9.58 8.80 -14.56
N LEU A 143 8.55 8.75 -13.72
CA LEU A 143 8.10 9.89 -12.89
C LEU A 143 8.97 10.09 -11.65
N GLY A 144 9.91 9.20 -11.36
CA GLY A 144 10.77 9.28 -10.18
C GLY A 144 10.02 9.19 -8.84
N ILE A 145 8.86 8.54 -8.83
CA ILE A 145 8.05 8.29 -7.63
C ILE A 145 8.20 6.83 -7.18
N SER A 146 7.53 6.43 -6.10
CA SER A 146 7.62 5.07 -5.58
C SER A 146 6.26 4.41 -5.45
N ASN A 147 6.22 3.07 -5.56
CA ASN A 147 5.07 2.27 -5.16
C ASN A 147 5.17 1.84 -3.69
N ILE A 148 4.04 1.91 -2.99
CA ILE A 148 3.83 1.42 -1.63
C ILE A 148 2.79 0.29 -1.70
N PRO A 149 3.16 -0.93 -2.14
CA PRO A 149 2.21 -1.94 -2.56
C PRO A 149 1.33 -2.45 -1.41
N PHE A 150 0.03 -2.62 -1.71
CA PHE A 150 -0.89 -3.32 -0.82
C PHE A 150 -0.97 -4.82 -1.16
N TYR A 151 -1.47 -5.61 -0.21
CA TYR A 151 -1.48 -7.08 -0.28
C TYR A 151 -0.11 -7.71 -0.51
N GLY A 152 0.96 -7.13 0.03
CA GLY A 152 2.32 -7.64 -0.10
C GLY A 152 2.52 -9.10 0.29
N ILE A 153 1.64 -9.65 1.13
CA ILE A 153 1.59 -11.09 1.48
C ILE A 153 0.40 -11.82 0.85
N ALA A 154 -0.13 -11.33 -0.29
CA ALA A 154 -1.23 -11.96 -1.05
C ALA A 154 -2.41 -12.37 -0.16
N ARG A 155 -3.00 -11.41 0.60
CA ARG A 155 -4.11 -11.66 1.55
C ARG A 155 -3.81 -12.71 2.60
N GLY A 156 -2.53 -13.06 2.78
CA GLY A 156 -2.07 -14.09 3.70
C GLY A 156 -1.70 -15.42 3.03
N PHE A 157 -1.85 -15.58 1.72
CA PHE A 157 -1.41 -16.78 1.00
C PHE A 157 0.10 -17.02 1.14
N LEU A 158 0.90 -15.97 0.96
CA LEU A 158 2.36 -16.03 1.06
C LEU A 158 2.90 -16.23 2.50
N THR A 159 2.04 -16.41 3.49
CA THR A 159 2.45 -16.89 4.82
C THR A 159 2.65 -18.41 4.87
N GLY A 160 2.29 -19.14 3.80
CA GLY A 160 2.44 -20.58 3.70
C GLY A 160 1.39 -21.42 4.40
N LYS A 161 0.39 -20.83 5.05
CA LYS A 161 -0.66 -21.56 5.78
C LYS A 161 -1.77 -22.16 4.90
N TYR A 162 -1.79 -21.84 3.59
CA TYR A 162 -2.76 -22.33 2.63
C TYR A 162 -2.14 -23.39 1.69
N ARG A 163 -1.54 -24.43 2.25
CA ARG A 163 -0.89 -25.53 1.51
C ARG A 163 -1.92 -26.53 0.97
N PRO A 164 -1.56 -27.37 -0.04
CA PRO A 164 -2.39 -28.47 -0.47
C PRO A 164 -2.82 -29.35 0.71
N GLY A 165 -4.12 -29.72 0.75
CA GLY A 165 -4.69 -30.52 1.83
C GLY A 165 -5.10 -29.75 3.09
N VAL A 166 -4.76 -28.46 3.23
CA VAL A 166 -5.23 -27.62 4.34
C VAL A 166 -6.61 -27.04 4.01
N THR A 167 -7.66 -27.56 4.67
CA THR A 167 -9.06 -27.19 4.40
C THR A 167 -9.55 -26.01 5.27
N GLU A 168 -9.01 -25.87 6.49
CA GLU A 168 -9.45 -24.84 7.43
C GLU A 168 -8.29 -23.94 7.86
N VAL A 169 -8.50 -22.64 7.72
CA VAL A 169 -7.58 -21.61 8.22
C VAL A 169 -8.43 -20.51 8.85
N ASP A 170 -8.23 -20.26 10.15
CA ASP A 170 -8.89 -19.16 10.86
C ASP A 170 -8.37 -17.81 10.36
N SER A 171 -9.05 -17.24 9.37
CA SER A 171 -8.72 -15.94 8.82
C SER A 171 -9.94 -15.31 8.15
N LYS A 172 -10.21 -14.03 8.48
CA LYS A 172 -11.24 -13.24 7.77
C LYS A 172 -10.96 -13.09 6.27
N ARG A 173 -9.71 -13.30 5.83
CA ARG A 173 -9.28 -13.21 4.44
C ARG A 173 -9.09 -14.57 3.77
N ALA A 174 -9.50 -15.68 4.43
CA ALA A 174 -9.28 -17.02 3.94
C ALA A 174 -9.82 -17.25 2.52
N ALA A 175 -11.03 -16.76 2.22
CA ALA A 175 -11.61 -16.87 0.89
C ALA A 175 -10.72 -16.23 -0.18
N GLY A 176 -10.34 -14.95 0.00
CA GLY A 176 -9.47 -14.25 -0.95
C GLY A 176 -8.04 -14.78 -1.01
N ALA A 177 -7.51 -15.36 0.08
CA ALA A 177 -6.21 -16.02 0.04
C ALA A 177 -6.25 -17.33 -0.75
N ARG A 178 -7.36 -18.06 -0.71
CA ARG A 178 -7.56 -19.32 -1.48
C ARG A 178 -7.67 -19.09 -2.98
N GLU A 179 -8.01 -17.90 -3.45
CA GLU A 179 -8.01 -17.56 -4.88
C GLU A 179 -6.60 -17.73 -5.50
N TYR A 180 -5.55 -17.62 -4.68
CA TYR A 180 -4.16 -17.86 -5.09
C TYR A 180 -3.74 -19.33 -5.06
N ALA A 181 -4.56 -20.24 -4.53
CA ALA A 181 -4.22 -21.64 -4.35
C ALA A 181 -4.26 -22.40 -5.69
N ASN A 182 -3.10 -22.55 -6.32
CA ASN A 182 -2.88 -23.32 -7.54
C ASN A 182 -1.43 -23.87 -7.56
N ASP A 183 -1.17 -24.84 -8.46
CA ASP A 183 0.12 -25.54 -8.51
C ASP A 183 1.29 -24.59 -8.71
N LYS A 184 1.18 -23.60 -9.61
CA LYS A 184 2.22 -22.59 -9.85
C LYS A 184 2.56 -21.79 -8.58
N ASN A 185 1.55 -21.32 -7.88
CA ASN A 185 1.76 -20.52 -6.67
C ASN A 185 2.27 -21.39 -5.49
N TYR A 186 2.00 -22.69 -5.49
CA TYR A 186 2.63 -23.62 -4.53
C TYR A 186 4.12 -23.83 -4.80
N GLU A 187 4.55 -23.79 -6.08
CA GLU A 187 5.99 -23.78 -6.43
C GLU A 187 6.66 -22.51 -5.90
N VAL A 188 6.00 -21.35 -6.01
CA VAL A 188 6.49 -20.09 -5.40
C VAL A 188 6.67 -20.25 -3.89
N LEU A 189 5.69 -20.82 -3.18
CA LEU A 189 5.82 -21.08 -1.75
C LEU A 189 6.98 -22.02 -1.42
N THR A 190 7.24 -23.03 -2.27
CA THR A 190 8.37 -23.95 -2.09
C THR A 190 9.71 -23.26 -2.24
N ALA A 191 9.84 -22.38 -3.24
CA ALA A 191 11.05 -21.56 -3.39
C ALA A 191 11.24 -20.59 -2.21
N MET A 192 10.16 -20.01 -1.71
CA MET A 192 10.20 -19.16 -0.51
C MET A 192 10.60 -19.94 0.75
N ASP A 193 10.22 -21.21 0.91
CA ASP A 193 10.62 -22.05 2.05
C ASP A 193 12.15 -22.20 2.13
N GLU A 194 12.82 -22.37 0.98
CA GLU A 194 14.28 -22.47 0.93
C GLU A 194 14.94 -21.18 1.38
N VAL A 195 14.45 -20.03 0.86
CA VAL A 195 14.97 -18.70 1.26
C VAL A 195 14.71 -18.44 2.74
N ALA A 196 13.49 -18.69 3.22
CA ALA A 196 13.12 -18.52 4.61
C ALA A 196 14.01 -19.35 5.56
N LYS A 197 14.32 -20.59 5.17
CA LYS A 197 15.22 -21.49 5.91
C LYS A 197 16.65 -20.95 5.96
N ASN A 198 17.17 -20.46 4.83
CA ASN A 198 18.54 -19.93 4.75
C ASN A 198 18.73 -18.72 5.67
N HIS A 199 17.73 -17.85 5.74
CA HIS A 199 17.75 -16.63 6.55
C HIS A 199 17.18 -16.82 7.96
N ASN A 200 16.60 -17.99 8.30
CA ASN A 200 15.91 -18.27 9.55
C ASN A 200 14.80 -17.22 9.86
N VAL A 201 13.98 -16.93 8.86
CA VAL A 201 12.86 -15.96 8.93
C VAL A 201 11.55 -16.59 8.47
N SER A 202 10.44 -15.89 8.70
CA SER A 202 9.12 -16.30 8.21
C SER A 202 8.99 -16.12 6.69
N LEU A 203 8.06 -16.87 6.07
CA LEU A 203 7.66 -16.65 4.68
C LEU A 203 7.10 -15.23 4.45
N SER A 204 6.41 -14.66 5.43
CA SER A 204 5.96 -13.27 5.40
C SER A 204 7.13 -12.29 5.25
N ALA A 205 8.22 -12.52 5.98
CA ALA A 205 9.42 -11.70 5.89
C ALA A 205 10.08 -11.81 4.50
N VAL A 206 10.15 -13.02 3.92
CA VAL A 206 10.67 -13.24 2.55
C VAL A 206 9.82 -12.51 1.52
N ALA A 207 8.49 -12.61 1.58
CA ALA A 207 7.59 -11.92 0.65
C ALA A 207 7.78 -10.40 0.69
N LEU A 208 7.88 -9.82 1.88
CA LEU A 208 8.10 -8.39 2.06
C LEU A 208 9.54 -7.96 1.68
N ALA A 209 10.54 -8.83 1.91
CA ALA A 209 11.92 -8.60 1.48
C ALA A 209 12.03 -8.57 -0.06
N TRP A 210 11.37 -9.51 -0.74
CA TRP A 210 11.31 -9.51 -2.20
C TRP A 210 10.71 -8.21 -2.76
N LEU A 211 9.62 -7.71 -2.17
CA LEU A 211 9.04 -6.42 -2.56
C LEU A 211 10.02 -5.26 -2.37
N ARG A 212 10.73 -5.21 -1.23
CA ARG A 212 11.75 -4.18 -0.98
C ARG A 212 12.93 -4.23 -1.95
N ALA A 213 13.21 -5.39 -2.53
CA ALA A 213 14.25 -5.55 -3.56
C ALA A 213 13.81 -5.07 -4.95
N GLN A 214 12.52 -4.73 -5.17
CA GLN A 214 12.06 -4.24 -6.47
C GLN A 214 12.40 -2.74 -6.64
N PRO A 215 12.93 -2.33 -7.80
CA PRO A 215 13.47 -0.98 -8.00
C PRO A 215 12.48 0.17 -7.74
N THR A 216 11.19 -0.05 -7.99
CA THR A 216 10.14 0.97 -7.87
C THR A 216 9.37 0.91 -6.56
N VAL A 217 9.74 0.01 -5.64
CA VAL A 217 9.07 -0.15 -4.34
C VAL A 217 9.89 0.52 -3.24
N SER A 218 9.28 1.45 -2.50
CA SER A 218 9.92 2.05 -1.32
C SER A 218 9.65 1.26 -0.05
N VAL A 219 8.38 0.92 0.21
CA VAL A 219 7.99 0.18 1.41
C VAL A 219 6.68 -0.57 1.19
N PRO A 220 6.64 -1.91 1.32
CA PRO A 220 5.39 -2.66 1.28
C PRO A 220 4.60 -2.47 2.57
N ILE A 221 3.26 -2.48 2.45
CA ILE A 221 2.39 -2.49 3.62
C ILE A 221 1.83 -3.88 3.89
N ALA A 222 1.75 -4.24 5.17
CA ALA A 222 1.16 -5.48 5.63
C ALA A 222 0.31 -5.23 6.88
N SER A 223 -0.56 -6.18 7.23
CA SER A 223 -1.36 -6.12 8.45
C SER A 223 -1.24 -7.42 9.24
N ALA A 224 -1.28 -7.29 10.57
CA ALA A 224 -1.24 -8.39 11.51
C ALA A 224 -2.50 -8.36 12.40
N ARG A 225 -2.88 -9.52 12.95
CA ARG A 225 -3.97 -9.68 13.92
C ARG A 225 -3.46 -9.98 15.33
N THR A 226 -2.22 -10.45 15.44
CA THR A 226 -1.58 -10.80 16.72
C THR A 226 -0.19 -10.18 16.79
N VAL A 227 0.39 -10.13 18.01
CA VAL A 227 1.73 -9.61 18.25
C VAL A 227 2.78 -10.45 17.50
N GLU A 228 2.64 -11.76 17.52
CA GLU A 228 3.54 -12.69 16.83
C GLU A 228 3.57 -12.42 15.31
N GLN A 229 2.40 -12.14 14.72
CA GLN A 229 2.33 -11.74 13.30
C GLN A 229 2.98 -10.37 13.05
N VAL A 230 2.94 -9.44 14.00
CA VAL A 230 3.70 -8.19 13.87
C VAL A 230 5.20 -8.49 13.86
N GLU A 231 5.67 -9.34 14.76
CA GLU A 231 7.08 -9.75 14.80
C GLU A 231 7.51 -10.39 13.47
N GLU A 232 6.68 -11.28 12.89
CA GLU A 232 6.95 -11.89 11.58
C GLU A 232 7.08 -10.88 10.44
N ILE A 233 6.12 -9.95 10.30
CA ILE A 233 6.10 -9.00 9.18
C ILE A 233 7.09 -7.83 9.36
N THR A 234 7.61 -7.63 10.56
CA THR A 234 8.62 -6.61 10.84
C THR A 234 10.05 -7.15 10.81
N GLN A 235 10.24 -8.46 10.61
CA GLN A 235 11.56 -9.01 10.34
C GLN A 235 12.13 -8.40 9.06
N VAL A 236 13.32 -7.82 9.17
CA VAL A 236 14.04 -7.27 8.02
C VAL A 236 15.12 -8.26 7.61
N VAL A 237 15.05 -8.69 6.37
CA VAL A 237 16.06 -9.54 5.73
C VAL A 237 16.40 -8.93 4.36
N GLU A 238 17.66 -8.98 4.00
CA GLU A 238 18.16 -8.63 2.67
C GLU A 238 18.35 -9.92 1.87
N LEU A 239 17.69 -10.04 0.75
CA LEU A 239 17.83 -11.17 -0.17
C LEU A 239 19.04 -10.96 -1.06
N SER A 240 19.77 -12.02 -1.36
CA SER A 240 20.83 -11.96 -2.37
C SER A 240 20.24 -11.76 -3.77
N VAL A 241 21.06 -11.32 -4.70
CA VAL A 241 20.65 -11.13 -6.11
C VAL A 241 20.12 -12.46 -6.68
N GLU A 242 20.80 -13.57 -6.39
CA GLU A 242 20.42 -14.91 -6.84
C GLU A 242 19.07 -15.36 -6.26
N GLU A 243 18.79 -15.03 -5.00
CA GLU A 243 17.49 -15.34 -4.37
C GLU A 243 16.36 -14.52 -4.99
N VAL A 244 16.59 -13.24 -5.26
CA VAL A 244 15.62 -12.36 -5.94
C VAL A 244 15.36 -12.87 -7.37
N GLU A 245 16.41 -13.19 -8.12
CA GLU A 245 16.29 -13.74 -9.49
C GLU A 245 15.54 -15.08 -9.51
N LYS A 246 15.84 -15.99 -8.56
CA LYS A 246 15.13 -17.26 -8.40
C LYS A 246 13.64 -17.03 -8.14
N LEU A 247 13.29 -16.14 -7.21
CA LEU A 247 11.90 -15.80 -6.90
C LEU A 247 11.21 -15.11 -8.10
N ASN A 248 11.91 -14.26 -8.81
CA ASN A 248 11.40 -13.63 -10.03
C ASN A 248 11.09 -14.67 -11.12
N ALA A 249 11.98 -15.64 -11.34
CA ALA A 249 11.80 -16.65 -12.37
C ALA A 249 10.62 -17.59 -12.08
N ILE A 250 10.46 -18.04 -10.84
CA ILE A 250 9.39 -18.97 -10.46
C ILE A 250 8.01 -18.30 -10.40
N SER A 251 7.96 -16.99 -10.17
CA SER A 251 6.71 -16.22 -10.02
C SER A 251 6.27 -15.49 -11.30
N ALA A 252 7.03 -15.56 -12.38
CA ALA A 252 6.78 -14.89 -13.67
C ALA A 252 5.52 -15.36 -14.41
#